data_6ad25357347971992c5b660fe1ce3606
#
_entry.id   6ad25357347971992c5b660fe1ce3606
#
_cell.length_a   1.000
_cell.length_b   1.000
_cell.length_c   1.000
_cell.angle_alpha   90.00
_cell.angle_beta   90.00
_cell.angle_gamma   90.00
#
_symmetry.space_group_name_H-M   'P 1'
#
loop_
_entity.id
_entity.type
_entity.pdbx_description
1 polymer ?
#
loop_
_entity_poly.entity_id
_entity_poly.type
_entity_poly.pdbx_seq_one_letter_code
_entity_poly.pdbx_strand_id
1 'polypeptide(L)'
;MIQFVKKESFGNYICAFFGFCKHRQKHNRQLLCVIGLLTLFVGGIPLIAFPQNQSSANNLTVRGQVRLPSDRAMPDEGLDVVLLKFVLSPEGQVTPTGPQGRDKTDTGGNFEFVKVSPDLRAGYQIGTRVEGELYSSKVFFMQAGEKLIKIDIIVPSISADVEKLETSQVSLVIESGLGAITVTEMLVINNSSPDRIDTRTKSLEQVLPKGVENFRMIETKSGATIQHQLEANLLEIEDVFPTGSTQIIFQYRLSAWFGSLEMNREFSHSLEKVSVFTPDGLLRIKSDQLTFSGQQSLHDTAFLSWKSKASDTNRLSFKISNIPVHSLQYTGIPVVILFLLFAAVALFFRTRLLNNIHSEKSTPRETTIVLELHA
;
A
#
# COMPACT_ATOMS: atom_id res chain seq x y z
N MET A 1 1.87 8.45 36.89
CA MET A 1 0.85 9.28 36.23
C MET A 1 1.04 9.08 34.74
N ILE A 2 0.37 8.05 34.19
CA ILE A 2 0.54 7.60 32.78
C ILE A 2 -0.59 8.27 32.00
N GLN A 3 -0.24 9.28 31.20
CA GLN A 3 -1.18 9.86 30.24
C GLN A 3 -1.38 8.88 29.09
N PHE A 4 -2.60 8.43 28.92
CA PHE A 4 -3.08 7.72 27.73
C PHE A 4 -2.94 8.65 26.52
N VAL A 5 -1.99 8.35 25.63
CA VAL A 5 -1.93 8.95 24.32
C VAL A 5 -3.10 8.40 23.51
N LYS A 6 -4.00 9.29 23.17
CA LYS A 6 -5.21 9.06 22.39
C LYS A 6 -4.81 8.44 21.03
N LYS A 7 -5.33 7.26 20.76
CA LYS A 7 -5.14 6.47 19.54
C LYS A 7 -5.76 7.21 18.34
N GLU A 8 -5.08 8.23 17.82
CA GLU A 8 -5.44 8.83 16.55
C GLU A 8 -4.91 7.90 15.45
N SER A 9 -5.82 7.52 14.58
CA SER A 9 -5.64 6.51 13.56
C SER A 9 -4.52 6.90 12.59
N PHE A 10 -3.52 6.04 12.46
CA PHE A 10 -2.39 6.10 11.53
C PHE A 10 -2.81 6.30 10.06
N GLY A 11 -4.04 5.95 9.71
CA GLY A 11 -4.61 6.26 8.40
C GLY A 11 -4.49 7.75 8.00
N ASN A 12 -4.48 8.67 8.98
CA ASN A 12 -4.28 10.08 8.71
C ASN A 12 -2.83 10.43 8.30
N TYR A 13 -1.83 9.69 8.80
CA TYR A 13 -0.42 9.92 8.47
C TYR A 13 -0.06 9.40 7.07
N ILE A 14 -0.64 8.27 6.67
CA ILE A 14 -0.40 7.71 5.33
C ILE A 14 -1.01 8.59 4.25
N CYS A 15 -2.23 9.09 4.47
CA CYS A 15 -2.85 10.05 3.56
C CYS A 15 -1.99 11.31 3.39
N ALA A 16 -1.35 11.76 4.46
CA ALA A 16 -0.47 12.91 4.43
C ALA A 16 0.88 12.63 3.74
N PHE A 17 1.44 11.40 3.93
CA PHE A 17 2.71 10.99 3.34
C PHE A 17 2.64 10.96 1.81
N PHE A 18 1.48 10.64 1.25
CA PHE A 18 1.29 10.53 -0.19
C PHE A 18 0.51 11.69 -0.81
N GLY A 19 0.29 12.78 -0.08
CA GLY A 19 -0.42 13.96 -0.59
C GLY A 19 -1.94 13.80 -0.65
N PHE A 20 -2.51 12.83 0.07
CA PHE A 20 -3.94 12.56 0.11
C PHE A 20 -4.54 12.69 1.51
N CYS A 21 -5.66 13.35 1.56
CA CYS A 21 -6.61 13.54 2.66
C CYS A 21 -6.39 14.69 3.64
N LYS A 22 -7.22 15.68 3.49
CA LYS A 22 -8.05 16.23 4.55
C LYS A 22 -9.21 17.07 3.98
N HIS A 23 -10.42 16.56 3.97
CA HIS A 23 -11.53 17.32 4.54
C HIS A 23 -12.77 16.44 4.69
N ARG A 24 -13.15 16.25 5.96
CA ARG A 24 -14.41 15.62 6.35
C ARG A 24 -15.48 16.73 6.34
N GLN A 25 -16.22 16.85 5.24
CA GLN A 25 -17.53 17.49 5.28
C GLN A 25 -18.54 16.69 4.47
N LYS A 26 -19.63 16.31 5.12
CA LYS A 26 -20.82 15.72 4.52
C LYS A 26 -21.38 16.69 3.48
N HIS A 27 -21.35 16.30 2.26
CA HIS A 27 -22.19 16.53 1.10
C HIS A 27 -21.34 16.58 -0.18
N ASN A 28 -21.73 15.77 -1.16
CA ASN A 28 -21.20 15.62 -2.51
C ASN A 28 -20.05 14.62 -2.70
N ARG A 29 -20.41 13.34 -2.64
CA ARG A 29 -19.55 12.19 -3.00
C ARG A 29 -19.12 12.13 -4.48
N GLN A 30 -19.57 13.03 -5.33
CA GLN A 30 -19.34 12.92 -6.79
C GLN A 30 -18.19 13.78 -7.32
N LEU A 31 -17.58 14.67 -6.51
CA LEU A 31 -16.57 15.61 -7.01
C LEU A 31 -15.12 15.23 -6.69
N LEU A 32 -14.91 14.23 -5.85
CA LEU A 32 -13.57 13.91 -5.30
C LEU A 32 -12.67 13.03 -6.19
N CYS A 33 -13.23 12.38 -7.21
CA CYS A 33 -12.46 11.50 -8.10
C CYS A 33 -11.55 12.22 -9.11
N VAL A 34 -11.76 13.52 -9.36
CA VAL A 34 -11.00 14.26 -10.38
C VAL A 34 -9.68 14.81 -9.85
N ILE A 35 -9.56 15.05 -8.55
CA ILE A 35 -8.38 15.69 -7.94
C ILE A 35 -7.17 14.75 -7.83
N GLY A 36 -7.40 13.45 -7.78
CA GLY A 36 -6.34 12.45 -7.58
C GLY A 36 -5.35 12.27 -8.75
N LEU A 37 -5.68 12.73 -9.95
CA LEU A 37 -4.84 12.48 -11.13
C LEU A 37 -3.77 13.55 -11.39
N LEU A 38 -3.88 14.72 -10.77
CA LEU A 38 -3.04 15.88 -11.11
C LEU A 38 -1.78 16.03 -10.26
N THR A 39 -1.65 15.36 -9.13
CA THR A 39 -0.52 15.55 -8.20
C THR A 39 0.78 14.86 -8.62
N LEU A 40 0.78 14.05 -9.68
CA LEU A 40 1.97 13.32 -10.14
C LEU A 40 2.90 14.10 -11.10
N PHE A 41 2.53 15.33 -11.50
CA PHE A 41 3.27 16.07 -12.55
C PHE A 41 3.94 17.39 -12.09
N VAL A 42 4.05 17.66 -10.79
CA VAL A 42 4.75 18.87 -10.31
C VAL A 42 6.26 18.59 -10.14
N GLY A 43 6.91 18.17 -11.19
CA GLY A 43 8.38 18.14 -11.31
C GLY A 43 8.83 19.08 -12.43
N GLY A 44 9.12 20.34 -12.07
CA GLY A 44 9.92 21.23 -12.91
C GLY A 44 9.17 21.96 -14.03
N ILE A 45 8.29 22.90 -13.71
CA ILE A 45 7.84 23.92 -14.67
C ILE A 45 8.71 25.17 -14.45
N PRO A 46 9.48 25.61 -15.46
CA PRO A 46 10.17 26.91 -15.36
C PRO A 46 9.15 28.05 -15.25
N LEU A 47 9.40 28.97 -14.34
CA LEU A 47 8.64 30.23 -14.21
C LEU A 47 8.80 31.03 -15.52
N ILE A 48 7.87 30.84 -16.45
CA ILE A 48 7.75 31.67 -17.63
C ILE A 48 6.87 32.88 -17.22
N ALA A 49 7.47 34.07 -17.20
CA ALA A 49 6.76 35.31 -17.04
C ALA A 49 5.82 35.52 -18.24
N PHE A 50 4.51 35.44 -18.02
CA PHE A 50 3.51 35.64 -19.06
C PHE A 50 3.20 37.12 -19.25
N PRO A 51 3.25 37.64 -20.48
CA PRO A 51 2.77 39.00 -20.77
C PRO A 51 1.25 39.06 -20.61
N GLN A 52 0.77 40.08 -19.87
CA GLN A 52 -0.65 40.42 -19.83
C GLN A 52 -1.07 41.00 -21.18
N ASN A 53 -1.68 40.20 -22.03
CA ASN A 53 -2.34 40.72 -23.23
C ASN A 53 -3.81 40.40 -23.20
N GLN A 54 -4.58 41.47 -23.41
CA GLN A 54 -6.03 41.52 -23.47
C GLN A 54 -6.59 40.55 -24.52
N SER A 55 -7.63 39.84 -24.14
CA SER A 55 -8.30 38.86 -24.99
C SER A 55 -9.05 39.56 -26.13
N SER A 56 -8.55 39.43 -27.33
CA SER A 56 -9.46 39.41 -28.49
C SER A 56 -10.29 38.12 -28.37
N ALA A 57 -11.60 38.22 -28.45
CA ALA A 57 -12.53 37.10 -28.37
C ALA A 57 -12.32 36.15 -29.55
N ASN A 58 -11.26 35.36 -29.51
CA ASN A 58 -11.06 34.28 -30.48
C ASN A 58 -11.96 33.13 -30.06
N ASN A 59 -13.04 32.94 -30.82
CA ASN A 59 -13.92 31.78 -30.69
C ASN A 59 -13.13 30.52 -31.03
N LEU A 60 -12.68 29.83 -30.01
CA LEU A 60 -12.00 28.54 -30.15
C LEU A 60 -13.05 27.44 -30.26
N THR A 61 -12.83 26.51 -31.15
CA THR A 61 -13.60 25.27 -31.27
C THR A 61 -12.77 24.11 -30.74
N VAL A 62 -13.36 23.30 -29.86
CA VAL A 62 -12.76 22.04 -29.39
C VAL A 62 -13.60 20.89 -29.94
N ARG A 63 -12.98 20.05 -30.75
CA ARG A 63 -13.62 18.86 -31.36
C ARG A 63 -12.94 17.60 -30.90
N GLY A 64 -13.65 16.49 -30.94
CA GLY A 64 -13.08 15.19 -30.70
C GLY A 64 -14.03 14.06 -30.99
N GLN A 65 -13.55 12.87 -30.68
CA GLN A 65 -14.33 11.65 -30.79
C GLN A 65 -14.20 10.83 -29.52
N VAL A 66 -15.33 10.32 -29.03
CA VAL A 66 -15.34 9.25 -28.02
C VAL A 66 -15.26 7.94 -28.78
N ARG A 67 -14.16 7.21 -28.60
CA ARG A 67 -13.92 5.91 -29.22
C ARG A 67 -14.23 4.81 -28.23
N LEU A 68 -15.28 4.05 -28.50
CA LEU A 68 -15.60 2.85 -27.74
C LEU A 68 -14.80 1.65 -28.26
N PRO A 69 -14.59 0.59 -27.44
CA PRO A 69 -14.07 -0.68 -27.90
C PRO A 69 -14.92 -1.29 -29.01
N SER A 70 -14.34 -2.14 -29.85
CA SER A 70 -15.00 -2.74 -31.02
C SER A 70 -16.20 -3.64 -30.68
N ASP A 71 -16.28 -4.12 -29.44
CA ASP A 71 -17.37 -4.93 -28.90
C ASP A 71 -18.53 -4.10 -28.35
N ARG A 72 -18.45 -2.75 -28.40
CA ARG A 72 -19.48 -1.83 -27.91
C ARG A 72 -19.95 -0.87 -28.98
N ALA A 73 -21.23 -0.77 -29.12
CA ALA A 73 -21.86 0.22 -30.01
C ALA A 73 -22.07 1.56 -29.29
N MET A 74 -22.00 2.65 -30.05
CA MET A 74 -22.38 3.97 -29.56
C MET A 74 -23.89 3.97 -29.25
N PRO A 75 -24.32 4.51 -28.08
CA PRO A 75 -25.74 4.65 -27.77
C PRO A 75 -26.44 5.56 -28.80
N ASP A 76 -27.68 5.20 -29.18
CA ASP A 76 -28.47 6.01 -30.12
C ASP A 76 -28.73 7.45 -29.66
N GLU A 77 -28.82 7.64 -28.33
CA GLU A 77 -28.95 8.98 -27.71
C GLU A 77 -27.63 9.78 -27.68
N GLY A 78 -26.51 9.16 -28.05
CA GLY A 78 -25.17 9.71 -27.84
C GLY A 78 -24.76 9.70 -26.38
N LEU A 79 -23.49 10.07 -26.13
CA LEU A 79 -22.90 10.19 -24.81
C LEU A 79 -22.80 11.67 -24.42
N ASP A 80 -23.15 12.00 -23.17
CA ASP A 80 -22.94 13.34 -22.64
C ASP A 80 -21.45 13.60 -22.45
N VAL A 81 -20.94 14.68 -23.06
CA VAL A 81 -19.55 15.11 -23.01
C VAL A 81 -19.47 16.47 -22.34
N VAL A 82 -18.55 16.62 -21.40
CA VAL A 82 -18.38 17.84 -20.62
C VAL A 82 -16.95 18.37 -20.71
N LEU A 83 -16.79 19.63 -21.08
CA LEU A 83 -15.51 20.34 -21.05
C LEU A 83 -15.36 21.01 -19.68
N LEU A 84 -14.36 20.58 -18.91
CA LEU A 84 -14.03 21.10 -17.60
C LEU A 84 -12.83 22.05 -17.69
N LYS A 85 -12.83 23.08 -16.86
CA LYS A 85 -11.73 24.03 -16.70
C LYS A 85 -11.16 23.94 -15.30
N PHE A 86 -9.84 23.97 -15.21
CA PHE A 86 -9.09 23.98 -13.96
C PHE A 86 -8.16 25.18 -13.91
N VAL A 87 -8.11 25.86 -12.79
CA VAL A 87 -7.20 26.97 -12.57
C VAL A 87 -6.19 26.58 -11.51
N LEU A 88 -4.93 26.90 -11.77
CA LEU A 88 -3.85 26.73 -10.79
C LEU A 88 -3.84 27.97 -9.89
N SER A 89 -4.02 27.76 -8.57
CA SER A 89 -3.88 28.84 -7.59
C SER A 89 -2.40 29.25 -7.46
N PRO A 90 -2.10 30.45 -6.92
CA PRO A 90 -0.72 30.86 -6.65
C PRO A 90 0.04 29.89 -5.74
N GLU A 91 -0.68 29.19 -4.87
CA GLU A 91 -0.15 28.17 -3.97
C GLU A 91 0.07 26.79 -4.64
N GLY A 92 -0.17 26.68 -5.96
CA GLY A 92 -0.01 25.46 -6.74
C GLY A 92 -1.18 24.47 -6.61
N GLN A 93 -2.30 24.87 -6.02
CA GLN A 93 -3.48 24.02 -5.94
C GLN A 93 -4.30 24.11 -7.23
N VAL A 94 -4.71 22.94 -7.74
CA VAL A 94 -5.61 22.84 -8.89
C VAL A 94 -7.06 22.90 -8.42
N THR A 95 -7.77 23.94 -8.84
CA THR A 95 -9.17 24.14 -8.49
C THR A 95 -10.06 24.04 -9.73
N PRO A 96 -11.04 23.11 -9.75
CA PRO A 96 -12.02 23.06 -10.82
C PRO A 96 -12.93 24.28 -10.76
N THR A 97 -13.09 24.99 -11.87
CA THR A 97 -13.98 26.16 -11.98
C THR A 97 -15.35 25.81 -12.51
N GLY A 98 -15.58 24.50 -12.77
CA GLY A 98 -16.84 23.99 -13.30
C GLY A 98 -16.85 23.77 -14.81
N PRO A 99 -17.97 23.29 -15.36
CA PRO A 99 -18.11 23.02 -16.78
C PRO A 99 -18.08 24.30 -17.60
N GLN A 100 -17.27 24.31 -18.67
CA GLN A 100 -17.22 25.39 -19.67
C GLN A 100 -18.10 25.09 -20.88
N GLY A 101 -18.44 23.83 -21.12
CA GLY A 101 -19.32 23.39 -22.18
C GLY A 101 -19.88 22.00 -21.91
N ARG A 102 -21.01 21.74 -22.51
CA ARG A 102 -21.64 20.41 -22.56
C ARG A 102 -22.08 20.16 -23.98
N ASP A 103 -21.91 18.94 -24.45
CA ASP A 103 -22.33 18.48 -25.75
C ASP A 103 -22.73 17.01 -25.69
N LYS A 104 -23.35 16.50 -26.72
CA LYS A 104 -23.60 15.07 -26.90
C LYS A 104 -22.89 14.57 -28.14
N THR A 105 -22.40 13.33 -28.07
CA THR A 105 -21.82 12.70 -29.25
C THR A 105 -22.88 12.39 -30.27
N ASP A 106 -22.52 12.44 -31.54
CA ASP A 106 -23.31 11.83 -32.64
C ASP A 106 -23.13 10.30 -32.62
N THR A 107 -23.79 9.63 -33.59
CA THR A 107 -23.72 8.16 -33.76
C THR A 107 -22.33 7.64 -34.10
N GLY A 108 -21.43 8.51 -34.59
CA GLY A 108 -19.99 8.24 -34.79
C GLY A 108 -19.12 8.53 -33.61
N GLY A 109 -19.69 9.00 -32.48
CA GLY A 109 -18.94 9.39 -31.28
C GLY A 109 -18.34 10.77 -31.34
N ASN A 110 -18.60 11.58 -32.38
CA ASN A 110 -18.02 12.92 -32.51
C ASN A 110 -18.75 13.92 -31.61
N PHE A 111 -18.00 14.89 -31.08
CA PHE A 111 -18.50 16.01 -30.28
C PHE A 111 -17.80 17.32 -30.66
N GLU A 112 -18.45 18.48 -30.38
CA GLU A 112 -17.91 19.77 -30.69
C GLU A 112 -18.35 20.85 -29.66
N PHE A 113 -17.37 21.49 -29.03
CA PHE A 113 -17.61 22.69 -28.22
C PHE A 113 -17.24 23.92 -29.05
N VAL A 114 -18.22 24.72 -29.42
CA VAL A 114 -18.04 25.94 -30.18
C VAL A 114 -17.98 27.17 -29.26
N LYS A 115 -17.27 28.21 -29.71
CA LYS A 115 -17.17 29.50 -29.00
C LYS A 115 -16.59 29.38 -27.59
N VAL A 116 -15.67 28.47 -27.37
CA VAL A 116 -14.97 28.37 -26.09
C VAL A 116 -14.07 29.58 -25.90
N SER A 117 -14.20 30.25 -24.77
CA SER A 117 -13.34 31.38 -24.42
C SER A 117 -12.03 30.84 -23.85
N PRO A 118 -10.87 30.99 -24.54
CA PRO A 118 -9.61 30.45 -24.05
C PRO A 118 -9.13 31.25 -22.84
N ASP A 119 -8.69 30.53 -21.81
CA ASP A 119 -7.92 31.08 -20.70
C ASP A 119 -6.55 30.43 -20.70
N LEU A 120 -5.53 31.19 -21.05
CA LEU A 120 -4.14 30.70 -21.21
C LEU A 120 -3.50 30.25 -19.89
N ARG A 121 -4.11 30.54 -18.75
CA ARG A 121 -3.67 30.14 -17.41
C ARG A 121 -4.38 28.92 -16.88
N ALA A 122 -5.33 28.39 -17.65
CA ALA A 122 -6.16 27.26 -17.24
C ALA A 122 -5.80 25.99 -18.00
N GLY A 123 -5.86 24.86 -17.30
CA GLY A 123 -5.91 23.54 -17.90
C GLY A 123 -7.36 23.15 -18.20
N TYR A 124 -7.54 22.37 -19.24
CA TYR A 124 -8.84 21.85 -19.67
C TYR A 124 -8.81 20.33 -19.76
N GLN A 125 -9.95 19.71 -19.52
CA GLN A 125 -10.14 18.28 -19.64
C GLN A 125 -11.55 18.00 -20.16
N ILE A 126 -11.68 17.02 -21.03
CA ILE A 126 -12.98 16.59 -21.52
C ILE A 126 -13.31 15.26 -20.86
N GLY A 127 -14.52 15.13 -20.33
CA GLY A 127 -14.99 13.92 -19.67
C GLY A 127 -16.33 13.45 -20.22
N THR A 128 -16.55 12.14 -20.24
CA THR A 128 -17.81 11.50 -20.56
C THR A 128 -18.05 10.32 -19.62
N ARG A 129 -19.30 9.88 -19.50
CA ARG A 129 -19.65 8.66 -18.77
C ARG A 129 -20.10 7.58 -19.73
N VAL A 130 -19.50 6.42 -19.60
CA VAL A 130 -19.90 5.21 -20.33
C VAL A 130 -20.28 4.16 -19.30
N GLU A 131 -21.51 3.66 -19.32
CA GLU A 131 -22.02 2.68 -18.35
C GLU A 131 -21.80 3.09 -16.87
N GLY A 132 -21.93 4.38 -16.59
CA GLY A 132 -21.75 4.94 -15.24
C GLY A 132 -20.29 5.27 -14.86
N GLU A 133 -19.31 4.78 -15.58
CA GLU A 133 -17.88 5.08 -15.35
C GLU A 133 -17.45 6.36 -16.08
N LEU A 134 -16.56 7.12 -15.43
CA LEU A 134 -16.04 8.37 -15.97
C LEU A 134 -14.76 8.12 -16.77
N TYR A 135 -14.77 8.49 -18.04
CA TYR A 135 -13.60 8.53 -18.92
C TYR A 135 -13.26 9.98 -19.26
N SER A 136 -11.98 10.27 -19.32
CA SER A 136 -11.53 11.64 -19.59
C SER A 136 -10.30 11.69 -20.49
N SER A 137 -10.18 12.79 -21.22
CA SER A 137 -8.96 13.11 -21.96
C SER A 137 -7.78 13.38 -21.02
N LYS A 138 -6.57 13.46 -21.57
CA LYS A 138 -5.46 14.14 -20.87
C LYS A 138 -5.80 15.62 -20.69
N VAL A 139 -5.22 16.24 -19.66
CA VAL A 139 -5.32 17.69 -19.49
C VAL A 139 -4.56 18.36 -20.64
N PHE A 140 -5.20 19.36 -21.25
CA PHE A 140 -4.61 20.16 -22.32
C PHE A 140 -4.71 21.66 -22.00
N PHE A 141 -3.88 22.45 -22.65
CA PHE A 141 -3.84 23.90 -22.48
C PHE A 141 -4.14 24.54 -23.83
N MET A 142 -4.92 25.60 -23.80
CA MET A 142 -5.24 26.39 -24.99
C MET A 142 -4.14 27.42 -25.26
N GLN A 143 -3.78 27.61 -26.54
CA GLN A 143 -2.75 28.57 -26.94
C GLN A 143 -3.39 29.81 -27.54
N ALA A 144 -2.67 30.94 -27.45
CA ALA A 144 -3.13 32.17 -28.05
C ALA A 144 -3.16 32.05 -29.60
N GLY A 145 -4.30 32.45 -30.20
CA GLY A 145 -4.48 32.38 -31.64
C GLY A 145 -4.92 31.02 -32.19
N GLU A 146 -5.02 30.01 -31.35
CA GLU A 146 -5.55 28.70 -31.75
C GLU A 146 -7.04 28.80 -32.00
N LYS A 147 -7.49 28.24 -33.14
CA LYS A 147 -8.89 28.25 -33.54
C LYS A 147 -9.59 26.90 -33.40
N LEU A 148 -8.80 25.83 -33.40
CA LEU A 148 -9.30 24.46 -33.37
C LEU A 148 -8.34 23.58 -32.55
N ILE A 149 -8.89 22.87 -31.58
CA ILE A 149 -8.18 21.82 -30.82
C ILE A 149 -8.89 20.49 -31.08
N LYS A 150 -8.13 19.43 -31.34
CA LYS A 150 -8.66 18.07 -31.50
C LYS A 150 -8.25 17.21 -30.30
N ILE A 151 -9.21 16.64 -29.59
CA ILE A 151 -9.00 15.81 -28.40
C ILE A 151 -9.94 14.60 -28.44
N ASP A 152 -9.38 13.42 -28.53
CA ASP A 152 -10.16 12.17 -28.48
C ASP A 152 -10.21 11.62 -27.03
N ILE A 153 -11.33 10.97 -26.71
CA ILE A 153 -11.50 10.16 -25.50
C ILE A 153 -11.51 8.70 -25.92
N ILE A 154 -10.56 7.92 -25.43
CA ILE A 154 -10.48 6.50 -25.72
C ILE A 154 -11.04 5.75 -24.50
N VAL A 155 -12.09 4.97 -24.72
CA VAL A 155 -12.63 4.04 -23.73
C VAL A 155 -11.92 2.70 -23.95
N PRO A 156 -11.08 2.26 -23.01
CA PRO A 156 -10.34 1.03 -23.18
C PRO A 156 -11.26 -0.20 -23.12
N SER A 157 -10.90 -1.24 -23.84
CA SER A 157 -11.51 -2.57 -23.69
C SER A 157 -11.15 -3.21 -22.36
N ILE A 158 -11.79 -4.33 -22.04
CA ILE A 158 -11.52 -5.12 -20.83
C ILE A 158 -10.88 -6.43 -21.25
N SER A 159 -9.74 -6.74 -20.65
CA SER A 159 -8.98 -7.97 -20.84
C SER A 159 -8.90 -8.74 -19.51
N ALA A 160 -8.86 -10.06 -19.55
CA ALA A 160 -8.63 -10.91 -18.39
C ALA A 160 -7.14 -11.32 -18.25
N ASP A 161 -6.24 -10.71 -19.00
CA ASP A 161 -4.81 -11.06 -19.02
C ASP A 161 -4.07 -10.41 -17.83
N VAL A 162 -4.13 -11.07 -16.68
CA VAL A 162 -3.52 -10.60 -15.41
C VAL A 162 -1.99 -10.50 -15.50
N GLU A 163 -1.35 -11.21 -16.43
CA GLU A 163 0.11 -11.21 -16.60
C GLU A 163 0.66 -9.86 -17.09
N LYS A 164 -0.21 -8.98 -17.59
CA LYS A 164 0.12 -7.61 -17.94
C LYS A 164 0.14 -6.64 -16.74
N LEU A 165 -0.27 -7.11 -15.56
CA LEU A 165 -0.19 -6.33 -14.33
C LEU A 165 1.16 -6.58 -13.66
N GLU A 166 1.92 -5.53 -13.44
CA GLU A 166 3.22 -5.60 -12.79
C GLU A 166 3.23 -4.75 -11.51
N THR A 167 3.77 -5.31 -10.43
CA THR A 167 4.06 -4.49 -9.23
C THR A 167 5.36 -3.73 -9.47
N SER A 168 5.25 -2.42 -9.74
CA SER A 168 6.41 -1.59 -10.06
C SER A 168 7.11 -1.03 -8.84
N GLN A 169 6.36 -0.74 -7.78
CA GLN A 169 6.90 -0.16 -6.55
C GLN A 169 6.20 -0.72 -5.31
N VAL A 170 6.99 -0.92 -4.26
CA VAL A 170 6.51 -1.29 -2.92
C VAL A 170 7.05 -0.30 -1.89
N SER A 171 6.18 0.19 -1.03
CA SER A 171 6.54 1.00 0.12
C SER A 171 5.99 0.37 1.40
N LEU A 172 6.87 0.13 2.36
CA LEU A 172 6.55 -0.47 3.65
C LEU A 172 6.72 0.58 4.75
N VAL A 173 5.68 0.88 5.49
CA VAL A 173 5.76 1.67 6.72
C VAL A 173 5.60 0.73 7.90
N ILE A 174 6.62 0.65 8.74
CA ILE A 174 6.72 -0.31 9.84
C ILE A 174 6.68 0.42 11.16
N GLU A 175 5.67 0.15 11.96
CA GLU A 175 5.51 0.70 13.30
C GLU A 175 5.70 -0.36 14.37
N SER A 176 6.30 0.04 15.48
CA SER A 176 6.47 -0.83 16.63
C SER A 176 5.21 -0.91 17.48
N GLY A 177 4.84 -2.13 17.84
CA GLY A 177 3.86 -2.44 18.87
C GLY A 177 4.47 -3.32 19.95
N LEU A 178 3.73 -3.60 20.99
CA LEU A 178 4.19 -4.48 22.06
C LEU A 178 4.15 -5.95 21.61
N GLY A 179 5.33 -6.58 21.49
CA GLY A 179 5.50 -7.95 21.01
C GLY A 179 5.20 -8.15 19.52
N ALA A 180 5.08 -7.09 18.75
CA ALA A 180 4.74 -7.18 17.34
C ALA A 180 5.09 -5.89 16.59
N ILE A 181 5.03 -5.94 15.27
CA ILE A 181 5.04 -4.77 14.40
C ILE A 181 3.71 -4.68 13.63
N THR A 182 3.36 -3.47 13.26
CA THR A 182 2.31 -3.20 12.28
C THR A 182 2.98 -2.73 10.99
N VAL A 183 2.66 -3.38 9.89
CA VAL A 183 3.17 -3.05 8.57
C VAL A 183 2.04 -2.48 7.75
N THR A 184 2.23 -1.28 7.23
CA THR A 184 1.38 -0.72 6.19
C THR A 184 2.14 -0.81 4.88
N GLU A 185 1.58 -1.55 3.95
CA GLU A 185 2.18 -1.79 2.63
C GLU A 185 1.38 -1.07 1.57
N MET A 186 2.08 -0.34 0.71
CA MET A 186 1.54 0.28 -0.49
C MET A 186 2.19 -0.36 -1.70
N LEU A 187 1.37 -0.94 -2.55
CA LEU A 187 1.75 -1.47 -3.86
C LEU A 187 1.36 -0.47 -4.94
N VAL A 188 2.23 -0.26 -5.90
CA VAL A 188 1.92 0.41 -7.16
C VAL A 188 1.87 -0.66 -8.24
N ILE A 189 0.65 -0.99 -8.65
CA ILE A 189 0.39 -1.93 -9.76
C ILE A 189 0.34 -1.12 -11.05
N ASN A 190 1.17 -1.49 -12.01
CA ASN A 190 1.22 -0.87 -13.32
C ASN A 190 0.53 -1.77 -14.35
N ASN A 191 -0.46 -1.24 -15.02
CA ASN A 191 -1.07 -1.83 -16.20
C ASN A 191 -0.49 -1.12 -17.44
N SER A 192 0.48 -1.75 -18.09
CA SER A 192 1.13 -1.23 -19.30
C SER A 192 0.32 -1.45 -20.57
N SER A 193 -0.78 -2.24 -20.51
CA SER A 193 -1.63 -2.51 -21.66
C SER A 193 -2.55 -1.32 -21.98
N PRO A 194 -3.03 -1.20 -23.23
CA PRO A 194 -4.07 -0.24 -23.59
C PRO A 194 -5.43 -0.57 -22.98
N ASP A 195 -5.63 -1.82 -22.53
CA ASP A 195 -6.88 -2.35 -22.02
C ASP A 195 -6.94 -2.28 -20.50
N ARG A 196 -8.13 -2.23 -19.95
CA ARG A 196 -8.36 -2.46 -18.52
C ARG A 196 -8.24 -3.96 -18.24
N ILE A 197 -7.66 -4.33 -17.12
CA ILE A 197 -7.49 -5.73 -16.73
C ILE A 197 -8.50 -6.08 -15.65
N ASP A 198 -9.37 -7.05 -15.95
CA ASP A 198 -10.34 -7.60 -15.00
C ASP A 198 -9.77 -8.84 -14.31
N THR A 199 -9.50 -8.71 -13.01
CA THR A 199 -8.94 -9.80 -12.19
C THR A 199 -9.99 -10.61 -11.43
N ARG A 200 -11.29 -10.44 -11.70
CA ARG A 200 -12.37 -11.21 -11.05
C ARG A 200 -12.47 -12.65 -11.54
N THR A 201 -11.91 -12.95 -12.71
CA THR A 201 -11.83 -14.32 -13.24
C THR A 201 -10.54 -15.03 -12.92
N LYS A 202 -9.45 -14.30 -12.79
CA LYS A 202 -8.12 -14.74 -12.35
C LYS A 202 -7.55 -13.65 -11.47
N SER A 203 -7.53 -13.87 -10.16
CA SER A 203 -7.13 -12.88 -9.16
C SER A 203 -5.65 -12.46 -9.33
N LEU A 204 -5.36 -11.22 -8.93
CA LEU A 204 -3.99 -10.76 -8.78
C LEU A 204 -3.44 -11.26 -7.44
N GLU A 205 -2.50 -12.17 -7.50
CA GLU A 205 -1.91 -12.83 -6.32
C GLU A 205 -0.74 -12.05 -5.74
N GLN A 206 -0.68 -11.96 -4.41
CA GLN A 206 0.41 -11.35 -3.66
C GLN A 206 0.79 -12.23 -2.47
N VAL A 207 2.04 -12.72 -2.41
CA VAL A 207 2.52 -13.57 -1.33
C VAL A 207 3.01 -12.71 -0.17
N LEU A 208 2.25 -12.62 0.92
CA LEU A 208 2.59 -11.88 2.13
C LEU A 208 3.60 -12.64 3.00
N PRO A 209 4.25 -11.98 3.99
CA PRO A 209 5.07 -12.67 4.97
C PRO A 209 4.27 -13.72 5.74
N LYS A 210 4.92 -14.78 6.19
CA LYS A 210 4.27 -15.80 7.05
C LYS A 210 3.88 -15.20 8.41
N GLY A 211 2.73 -15.62 8.93
CA GLY A 211 2.26 -15.19 10.24
C GLY A 211 1.57 -13.82 10.23
N VAL A 212 0.99 -13.44 9.11
CA VAL A 212 0.15 -12.24 9.00
C VAL A 212 -1.08 -12.37 9.88
N GLU A 213 -1.30 -11.38 10.74
CA GLU A 213 -2.46 -11.23 11.62
C GLU A 213 -3.15 -9.90 11.35
N ASN A 214 -4.45 -9.81 11.65
CA ASN A 214 -5.21 -8.55 11.59
C ASN A 214 -5.07 -7.81 10.25
N PHE A 215 -5.14 -8.57 9.15
CA PHE A 215 -5.10 -8.00 7.81
C PHE A 215 -6.31 -7.08 7.58
N ARG A 216 -6.08 -5.96 6.92
CA ARG A 216 -7.14 -5.07 6.44
C ARG A 216 -6.70 -4.29 5.21
N MET A 217 -7.59 -4.17 4.24
CA MET A 217 -7.43 -3.20 3.15
C MET A 217 -7.71 -1.80 3.69
N ILE A 218 -6.86 -0.80 3.38
CA ILE A 218 -7.01 0.57 3.89
C ILE A 218 -7.65 1.46 2.84
N GLU A 219 -7.09 1.50 1.65
CA GLU A 219 -7.52 2.40 0.59
C GLU A 219 -7.13 1.88 -0.78
N THR A 220 -7.97 2.19 -1.75
CA THR A 220 -7.69 1.99 -3.17
C THR A 220 -8.00 3.28 -3.93
N LYS A 221 -7.21 3.57 -4.93
CA LYS A 221 -7.38 4.79 -5.72
C LYS A 221 -8.66 4.82 -6.55
N SER A 222 -9.23 3.67 -6.86
CA SER A 222 -10.44 3.55 -7.68
C SER A 222 -11.71 4.05 -6.99
N GLY A 223 -11.67 4.24 -5.66
CA GLY A 223 -12.87 4.58 -4.87
C GLY A 223 -13.90 3.45 -4.80
N ALA A 224 -13.68 2.34 -5.50
CA ALA A 224 -14.42 1.11 -5.37
C ALA A 224 -13.83 0.26 -4.24
N THR A 225 -14.66 -0.52 -3.58
CA THR A 225 -14.20 -1.50 -2.60
C THR A 225 -13.56 -2.66 -3.37
N ILE A 226 -12.22 -2.78 -3.30
CA ILE A 226 -11.51 -3.93 -3.85
C ILE A 226 -11.98 -5.19 -3.11
N GLN A 227 -12.44 -6.17 -3.85
CA GLN A 227 -12.67 -7.50 -3.31
C GLN A 227 -11.32 -8.17 -3.10
N HIS A 228 -11.16 -8.83 -1.97
CA HIS A 228 -9.92 -9.50 -1.63
C HIS A 228 -10.19 -10.69 -0.73
N GLN A 229 -9.35 -11.71 -0.86
CA GLN A 229 -9.31 -12.88 0.01
C GLN A 229 -7.88 -13.12 0.49
N LEU A 230 -7.72 -13.47 1.75
CA LEU A 230 -6.42 -13.85 2.31
C LEU A 230 -6.51 -15.28 2.82
N GLU A 231 -5.80 -16.19 2.16
CA GLU A 231 -5.65 -17.58 2.60
C GLU A 231 -4.21 -17.84 3.02
N ALA A 232 -4.00 -18.17 4.28
CA ALA A 232 -2.68 -18.31 4.88
C ALA A 232 -1.82 -17.05 4.70
N ASN A 233 -1.02 -16.97 3.64
CA ASN A 233 -0.19 -15.82 3.29
C ASN A 233 -0.34 -15.39 1.82
N LEU A 234 -1.29 -15.97 1.10
CA LEU A 234 -1.62 -15.58 -0.27
C LEU A 234 -2.79 -14.59 -0.23
N LEU A 235 -2.54 -13.36 -0.66
CA LEU A 235 -3.54 -12.34 -0.84
C LEU A 235 -3.98 -12.32 -2.29
N GLU A 236 -5.23 -12.62 -2.52
CA GLU A 236 -5.90 -12.55 -3.82
C GLU A 236 -6.68 -11.23 -3.91
N ILE A 237 -6.52 -10.52 -5.02
CA ILE A 237 -7.12 -9.21 -5.26
C ILE A 237 -7.96 -9.29 -6.53
N GLU A 238 -9.23 -8.93 -6.41
CA GLU A 238 -10.21 -8.94 -7.48
C GLU A 238 -10.74 -7.54 -7.73
N ASP A 239 -10.36 -6.94 -8.88
CA ASP A 239 -10.82 -5.61 -9.30
C ASP A 239 -10.66 -5.45 -10.82
N VAL A 240 -11.09 -4.32 -11.34
CA VAL A 240 -10.80 -3.90 -12.71
C VAL A 240 -9.73 -2.82 -12.69
N PHE A 241 -8.51 -3.19 -13.06
CA PHE A 241 -7.35 -2.29 -13.08
C PHE A 241 -7.37 -1.42 -14.34
N PRO A 242 -7.46 -0.09 -14.21
CA PRO A 242 -7.37 0.82 -15.33
C PRO A 242 -5.96 0.80 -15.96
N THR A 243 -5.83 1.33 -17.16
CA THR A 243 -4.52 1.60 -17.77
C THR A 243 -3.69 2.55 -16.92
N GLY A 244 -2.38 2.32 -16.85
CA GLY A 244 -1.46 3.08 -16.02
C GLY A 244 -1.33 2.52 -14.60
N SER A 245 -1.04 3.38 -13.63
CA SER A 245 -0.68 2.96 -12.27
C SER A 245 -1.85 3.05 -11.30
N THR A 246 -2.10 1.98 -10.56
CA THR A 246 -3.07 1.89 -9.48
C THR A 246 -2.35 1.64 -8.17
N GLN A 247 -2.75 2.35 -7.11
CA GLN A 247 -2.21 2.16 -5.77
C GLN A 247 -3.16 1.32 -4.93
N ILE A 248 -2.62 0.32 -4.25
CA ILE A 248 -3.32 -0.53 -3.30
C ILE A 248 -2.61 -0.40 -1.96
N ILE A 249 -3.38 -0.13 -0.90
CA ILE A 249 -2.83 0.04 0.44
C ILE A 249 -3.53 -0.91 1.39
N PHE A 250 -2.75 -1.71 2.09
CA PHE A 250 -3.24 -2.60 3.12
C PHE A 250 -2.32 -2.61 4.34
N GLN A 251 -2.84 -3.09 5.44
CA GLN A 251 -2.13 -3.17 6.70
C GLN A 251 -2.28 -4.55 7.30
N TYR A 252 -1.22 -5.02 7.95
CA TYR A 252 -1.21 -6.27 8.69
C TYR A 252 -0.26 -6.19 9.89
N ARG A 253 -0.40 -7.14 10.80
CA ARG A 253 0.45 -7.28 11.97
C ARG A 253 1.32 -8.53 11.84
N LEU A 254 2.55 -8.46 12.35
CA LEU A 254 3.47 -9.58 12.50
C LEU A 254 3.95 -9.67 13.94
N SER A 255 3.81 -10.85 14.53
CA SER A 255 4.29 -11.11 15.89
C SER A 255 5.81 -11.23 15.93
N ALA A 256 6.45 -10.65 16.95
CA ALA A 256 7.90 -10.65 17.13
C ALA A 256 8.32 -11.55 18.28
N TRP A 257 9.41 -12.31 18.09
CA TRP A 257 10.01 -13.15 19.12
C TRP A 257 11.20 -12.43 19.75
N PHE A 258 11.20 -12.28 21.07
CA PHE A 258 12.30 -11.63 21.83
C PHE A 258 12.74 -10.27 21.24
N GLY A 259 11.80 -9.46 20.81
CA GLY A 259 12.07 -8.12 20.30
C GLY A 259 12.75 -8.08 18.92
N SER A 260 12.72 -9.17 18.18
CA SER A 260 13.20 -9.21 16.81
C SER A 260 12.30 -10.04 15.89
N LEU A 261 12.32 -9.69 14.62
CA LEU A 261 11.59 -10.36 13.56
C LEU A 261 12.42 -10.36 12.28
N GLU A 262 12.42 -11.46 11.56
CA GLU A 262 12.92 -11.55 10.19
C GLU A 262 11.75 -11.44 9.23
N MET A 263 11.74 -10.42 8.41
CA MET A 263 10.71 -10.17 7.41
C MET A 263 11.19 -10.67 6.05
N ASN A 264 10.42 -11.58 5.47
CA ASN A 264 10.65 -12.11 4.13
C ASN A 264 9.39 -11.83 3.29
N ARG A 265 9.55 -11.06 2.22
CA ARG A 265 8.48 -10.68 1.30
C ARG A 265 8.88 -11.11 -0.11
N GLU A 266 8.04 -11.90 -0.74
CA GLU A 266 8.21 -12.38 -2.11
C GLU A 266 7.26 -11.65 -3.05
N PHE A 267 7.71 -11.39 -4.27
CA PHE A 267 6.95 -10.69 -5.30
C PHE A 267 6.95 -11.53 -6.58
N SER A 268 5.86 -11.51 -7.30
CA SER A 268 5.71 -12.28 -8.54
C SER A 268 6.67 -11.83 -9.64
N HIS A 269 7.06 -10.55 -9.62
CA HIS A 269 7.99 -9.94 -10.58
C HIS A 269 9.08 -9.18 -9.84
N SER A 270 10.18 -8.89 -10.52
CA SER A 270 11.23 -8.03 -9.99
C SER A 270 10.71 -6.59 -9.83
N LEU A 271 11.04 -5.97 -8.71
CA LEU A 271 10.60 -4.63 -8.37
C LEU A 271 11.60 -3.58 -8.82
N GLU A 272 11.11 -2.51 -9.41
CA GLU A 272 11.93 -1.35 -9.72
C GLU A 272 12.37 -0.59 -8.46
N LYS A 273 11.47 -0.46 -7.50
CA LYS A 273 11.69 0.33 -6.28
C LYS A 273 11.06 -0.31 -5.06
N VAL A 274 11.88 -0.46 -4.02
CA VAL A 274 11.41 -0.82 -2.68
C VAL A 274 11.85 0.27 -1.72
N SER A 275 10.92 0.74 -0.90
CA SER A 275 11.19 1.71 0.17
C SER A 275 10.64 1.19 1.50
N VAL A 276 11.44 1.31 2.54
CA VAL A 276 11.05 0.94 3.90
C VAL A 276 11.17 2.16 4.80
N PHE A 277 10.15 2.42 5.59
CA PHE A 277 10.07 3.56 6.50
C PHE A 277 9.76 3.08 7.91
N THR A 278 10.42 3.67 8.90
CA THR A 278 10.08 3.48 10.32
C THR A 278 10.06 4.84 11.02
N PRO A 279 9.18 5.06 12.01
CA PRO A 279 9.30 6.20 12.89
C PRO A 279 10.70 6.22 13.56
N ASP A 280 11.28 7.41 13.70
CA ASP A 280 12.62 7.57 14.28
C ASP A 280 12.67 7.07 15.74
N GLY A 281 13.79 6.45 16.09
CA GLY A 281 14.21 6.18 17.47
C GLY A 281 13.81 4.84 18.07
N LEU A 282 12.95 4.03 17.43
CA LEU A 282 12.47 2.78 18.04
C LEU A 282 13.01 1.51 17.38
N LEU A 283 12.88 1.36 16.08
CA LEU A 283 13.23 0.15 15.36
C LEU A 283 14.61 0.25 14.70
N ARG A 284 15.30 -0.89 14.61
CA ARG A 284 16.54 -1.02 13.84
C ARG A 284 16.34 -2.01 12.70
N ILE A 285 16.62 -1.58 11.48
CA ILE A 285 16.58 -2.40 10.28
C ILE A 285 18.00 -2.79 9.89
N LYS A 286 18.23 -4.08 9.67
CA LYS A 286 19.49 -4.63 9.12
C LYS A 286 19.16 -5.48 7.88
N SER A 287 19.78 -5.15 6.75
CA SER A 287 19.62 -5.87 5.50
C SER A 287 20.84 -5.68 4.61
N ASP A 288 21.16 -6.70 3.83
CA ASP A 288 22.15 -6.60 2.77
C ASP A 288 21.55 -6.04 1.47
N GLN A 289 20.22 -6.07 1.35
CA GLN A 289 19.46 -5.63 0.18
C GLN A 289 19.01 -4.15 0.27
N LEU A 290 19.02 -3.57 1.46
CA LEU A 290 18.57 -2.21 1.70
C LEU A 290 19.74 -1.26 2.04
N THR A 291 19.67 -0.04 1.55
CA THR A 291 20.59 1.05 1.89
C THR A 291 19.84 2.13 2.65
N PHE A 292 20.38 2.59 3.76
CA PHE A 292 19.83 3.71 4.51
C PHE A 292 19.85 4.98 3.61
N SER A 293 18.69 5.62 3.47
CA SER A 293 18.49 6.78 2.60
C SER A 293 18.34 8.11 3.35
N GLY A 294 18.42 8.07 4.68
CA GLY A 294 18.31 9.27 5.53
C GLY A 294 17.00 9.36 6.28
N GLN A 295 16.85 10.51 6.94
CA GLN A 295 15.67 10.84 7.72
C GLN A 295 14.76 11.77 6.89
N GLN A 296 13.47 11.54 6.95
CA GLN A 296 12.44 12.37 6.32
C GLN A 296 11.44 12.80 7.38
N SER A 297 11.06 14.08 7.38
CA SER A 297 10.03 14.60 8.28
C SER A 297 8.72 14.73 7.52
N LEU A 298 7.64 14.22 8.12
CA LEU A 298 6.30 14.33 7.57
C LEU A 298 5.33 14.67 8.69
N HIS A 299 4.66 15.83 8.60
CA HIS A 299 3.70 16.31 9.62
C HIS A 299 4.23 16.16 11.05
N ASP A 300 5.44 16.69 11.31
CA ASP A 300 6.13 16.66 12.61
C ASP A 300 6.58 15.28 13.10
N THR A 301 6.37 14.23 12.31
CA THR A 301 6.91 12.91 12.60
C THR A 301 8.14 12.64 11.73
N ALA A 302 9.25 12.28 12.40
CA ALA A 302 10.48 11.89 11.72
C ALA A 302 10.45 10.41 11.37
N PHE A 303 10.74 10.09 10.11
CA PHE A 303 10.86 8.73 9.60
C PHE A 303 12.28 8.46 9.13
N LEU A 304 12.83 7.34 9.50
CA LEU A 304 14.02 6.77 8.89
C LEU A 304 13.61 6.02 7.64
N SER A 305 14.38 6.16 6.56
CA SER A 305 14.07 5.55 5.27
C SER A 305 15.23 4.70 4.76
N TRP A 306 14.90 3.57 4.14
CA TRP A 306 15.79 2.67 3.42
C TRP A 306 15.24 2.43 2.03
N LYS A 307 16.12 2.22 1.06
CA LYS A 307 15.77 1.92 -0.33
C LYS A 307 16.49 0.66 -0.78
N SER A 308 15.91 -0.08 -1.72
CA SER A 308 16.57 -1.22 -2.34
C SER A 308 17.89 -0.81 -3.00
N LYS A 309 18.92 -1.65 -2.88
CA LYS A 309 20.22 -1.48 -3.53
C LYS A 309 20.15 -1.79 -5.03
N ALA A 310 19.33 -2.75 -5.40
CA ALA A 310 19.17 -3.23 -6.78
C ALA A 310 17.73 -3.00 -7.24
N SER A 311 17.57 -2.78 -8.54
CA SER A 311 16.29 -2.63 -9.23
C SER A 311 15.69 -3.97 -9.67
N ASP A 312 16.26 -5.10 -9.29
CA ASP A 312 15.90 -6.40 -9.86
C ASP A 312 15.79 -7.47 -8.76
N THR A 313 15.00 -7.17 -7.74
CA THR A 313 14.75 -8.13 -6.67
C THR A 313 13.28 -8.55 -6.64
N ASN A 314 13.04 -9.85 -6.70
CA ASN A 314 11.73 -10.45 -6.48
C ASN A 314 11.51 -10.92 -5.04
N ARG A 315 12.53 -10.77 -4.18
CA ARG A 315 12.48 -11.14 -2.77
C ARG A 315 13.17 -10.09 -1.93
N LEU A 316 12.47 -9.58 -0.94
CA LEU A 316 12.98 -8.66 0.05
C LEU A 316 13.12 -9.38 1.39
N SER A 317 14.34 -9.39 1.94
CA SER A 317 14.64 -9.96 3.27
C SER A 317 15.38 -8.95 4.13
N PHE A 318 14.91 -8.74 5.35
CA PHE A 318 15.57 -7.90 6.34
C PHE A 318 15.15 -8.25 7.76
N LYS A 319 16.06 -7.98 8.70
CA LYS A 319 15.83 -8.16 10.13
C LYS A 319 15.42 -6.85 10.78
N ILE A 320 14.34 -6.91 11.54
CA ILE A 320 13.85 -5.83 12.38
C ILE A 320 14.18 -6.19 13.82
N SER A 321 14.76 -5.27 14.57
CA SER A 321 15.14 -5.46 15.97
C SER A 321 14.77 -4.23 16.81
N ASN A 322 14.87 -4.38 18.13
CA ASN A 322 14.48 -3.37 19.10
C ASN A 322 12.95 -3.18 19.18
N ILE A 323 12.19 -4.24 18.88
CA ILE A 323 10.73 -4.24 19.03
C ILE A 323 10.42 -4.34 20.54
N PRO A 324 9.57 -3.46 21.09
CA PRO A 324 9.19 -3.54 22.51
C PRO A 324 8.55 -4.89 22.84
N VAL A 325 8.95 -5.51 23.94
CA VAL A 325 8.42 -6.80 24.36
C VAL A 325 7.83 -6.73 25.77
N HIS A 326 6.90 -7.61 26.07
CA HIS A 326 6.38 -7.75 27.42
C HIS A 326 7.50 -8.22 28.38
N SER A 327 7.60 -7.61 29.55
CA SER A 327 8.53 -8.00 30.61
C SER A 327 8.43 -9.49 30.96
N LEU A 328 7.26 -10.09 30.86
CA LEU A 328 7.01 -11.52 31.07
C LEU A 328 7.80 -12.45 30.12
N GLN A 329 8.13 -12.01 28.92
CA GLN A 329 8.97 -12.82 28.00
C GLN A 329 10.40 -12.97 28.49
N TYR A 330 10.91 -11.96 29.23
CA TYR A 330 12.26 -12.03 29.81
C TYR A 330 12.29 -12.69 31.19
N THR A 331 11.20 -12.61 31.99
CA THR A 331 11.16 -13.15 33.35
C THR A 331 10.58 -14.56 33.40
N GLY A 332 9.65 -14.92 32.53
CA GLY A 332 9.01 -16.23 32.56
C GLY A 332 9.94 -17.39 32.21
N ILE A 333 10.78 -17.23 31.17
CA ILE A 333 11.67 -18.30 30.71
C ILE A 333 12.75 -18.65 31.74
N PRO A 334 13.49 -17.69 32.35
CA PRO A 334 14.44 -18.01 33.42
C PRO A 334 13.79 -18.72 34.59
N VAL A 335 12.57 -18.35 34.98
CA VAL A 335 11.84 -19.00 36.06
C VAL A 335 11.50 -20.46 35.72
N VAL A 336 11.03 -20.73 34.49
CA VAL A 336 10.76 -22.12 34.06
C VAL A 336 12.04 -22.93 34.01
N ILE A 337 13.14 -22.39 33.47
CA ILE A 337 14.45 -23.07 33.44
C ILE A 337 14.92 -23.37 34.87
N LEU A 338 14.81 -22.41 35.78
CA LEU A 338 15.17 -22.59 37.17
C LEU A 338 14.33 -23.71 37.82
N PHE A 339 13.02 -23.74 37.55
CA PHE A 339 12.13 -24.79 38.06
C PHE A 339 12.50 -26.17 37.51
N LEU A 340 12.83 -26.28 36.23
CA LEU A 340 13.31 -27.52 35.62
C LEU A 340 14.64 -27.99 36.19
N LEU A 341 15.57 -27.08 36.47
CA LEU A 341 16.83 -27.37 37.14
C LEU A 341 16.59 -27.91 38.57
N PHE A 342 15.73 -27.25 39.34
CA PHE A 342 15.36 -27.74 40.67
C PHE A 342 14.72 -29.12 40.63
N ALA A 343 13.80 -29.37 39.70
CA ALA A 343 13.18 -30.66 39.50
C ALA A 343 14.20 -31.75 39.14
N ALA A 344 15.14 -31.45 38.26
CA ALA A 344 16.24 -32.37 37.87
C ALA A 344 17.14 -32.68 39.04
N VAL A 345 17.53 -31.67 39.83
CA VAL A 345 18.31 -31.85 41.07
C VAL A 345 17.57 -32.71 42.11
N ALA A 346 16.29 -32.43 42.33
CA ALA A 346 15.47 -33.23 43.25
C ALA A 346 15.36 -34.70 42.81
N LEU A 347 15.16 -34.96 41.52
CA LEU A 347 15.16 -36.32 40.95
C LEU A 347 16.52 -37.01 41.13
N PHE A 348 17.62 -36.29 40.88
CA PHE A 348 18.97 -36.81 41.10
C PHE A 348 19.23 -37.24 42.55
N PHE A 349 18.86 -36.40 43.51
CA PHE A 349 18.96 -36.74 44.95
C PHE A 349 18.07 -37.92 45.34
N ARG A 350 16.83 -37.95 44.78
CA ARG A 350 15.91 -39.08 45.04
C ARG A 350 16.48 -40.39 44.52
N THR A 351 17.06 -40.43 43.35
CA THR A 351 17.67 -41.65 42.79
C THR A 351 18.90 -42.10 43.60
N ARG A 352 19.72 -41.16 44.10
CA ARG A 352 20.88 -41.46 44.97
C ARG A 352 20.44 -42.04 46.31
N LEU A 353 19.41 -41.44 46.95
CA LEU A 353 18.87 -41.95 48.20
C LEU A 353 18.29 -43.36 48.07
N LEU A 354 17.55 -43.65 47.00
CA LEU A 354 17.02 -44.98 46.73
C LEU A 354 18.12 -46.01 46.48
N ASN A 355 19.18 -45.67 45.79
CA ASN A 355 20.31 -46.56 45.55
C ASN A 355 21.10 -46.85 46.87
N ASN A 356 21.28 -45.89 47.77
CA ASN A 356 21.87 -46.12 49.07
C ASN A 356 21.04 -47.02 49.97
N ILE A 357 19.71 -46.94 49.94
CA ILE A 357 18.85 -47.81 50.73
C ILE A 357 18.87 -49.25 50.22
N HIS A 358 19.10 -49.47 48.92
CA HIS A 358 19.26 -50.82 48.35
C HIS A 358 20.64 -51.42 48.61
N SER A 359 21.69 -50.61 48.77
CA SER A 359 23.03 -51.05 49.08
C SER A 359 23.19 -51.54 50.52
N GLU A 360 22.41 -50.99 51.46
CA GLU A 360 22.47 -51.37 52.89
C GLU A 360 21.73 -52.71 53.20
N LYS A 361 20.87 -53.18 52.33
CA LYS A 361 20.10 -54.41 52.47
C LYS A 361 20.79 -55.68 51.98
N SER A 362 21.98 -55.57 51.43
CA SER A 362 22.70 -56.69 50.82
C SER A 362 23.90 -57.20 51.63
N THR A 363 24.04 -56.85 52.93
CA THR A 363 25.06 -57.50 53.79
C THR A 363 24.48 -58.80 54.35
N PRO A 364 24.89 -60.01 53.94
CA PRO A 364 24.44 -61.24 54.56
C PRO A 364 25.07 -61.34 55.98
N ARG A 365 24.25 -61.46 57.03
CA ARG A 365 24.67 -61.85 58.33
C ARG A 365 25.14 -63.29 58.26
N GLU A 366 26.45 -63.51 58.21
CA GLU A 366 27.04 -64.81 58.49
C GLU A 366 26.80 -65.18 59.96
N THR A 367 25.86 -66.06 60.19
CA THR A 367 25.65 -66.66 61.51
C THR A 367 26.58 -67.86 61.63
N THR A 368 27.74 -67.67 62.25
CA THR A 368 28.66 -68.78 62.65
C THR A 368 27.99 -69.54 63.79
N ILE A 369 27.47 -70.73 63.51
CA ILE A 369 27.06 -71.69 64.53
C ILE A 369 28.29 -72.48 65.02
N VAL A 370 28.76 -72.18 66.23
CA VAL A 370 29.77 -73.04 66.90
C VAL A 370 29.04 -74.14 67.58
N LEU A 371 29.27 -75.37 67.07
CA LEU A 371 28.83 -76.64 67.72
C LEU A 371 29.96 -77.09 68.67
N GLU A 372 29.73 -76.91 69.98
CA GLU A 372 30.57 -77.57 71.01
C GLU A 372 30.07 -78.95 71.22
N LEU A 373 30.94 -79.99 70.92
CA LEU A 373 30.76 -81.37 71.29
C LEU A 373 31.51 -81.64 72.59
N HIS A 374 30.79 -82.00 73.64
CA HIS A 374 31.34 -82.65 74.78
C HIS A 374 31.09 -84.17 74.78
N ALA A 375 32.16 -84.89 74.94
CA ALA A 375 32.22 -86.35 75.19
C ALA A 375 31.95 -86.70 76.63
#